data_61637f630fbd8e196d00536fd2f6292e
#
_entry.id   61637f630fbd8e196d00536fd2f6292e
#
_cell.length_a   1.000
_cell.length_b   1.000
_cell.length_c   1.000
_cell.angle_alpha   90.00
_cell.angle_beta   90.00
_cell.angle_gamma   90.00
#
_symmetry.space_group_name_H-M   'P 1'
#
loop_
_entity.id
_entity.type
_entity.pdbx_description
1 polymer ?
#
loop_
_entity_poly.entity_id
_entity_poly.type
_entity_poly.pdbx_seq_one_letter_code
_entity_poly.pdbx_strand_id
1 'polypeptide(L)'
;IYTSDHGEDIFDDPRHLFLHASPVPSYYQLHIPFLIWMSDSYRETYPEHWEAVTANKEKNISSSSSFFPTMLDLGGIKTPYRDDSQSVTAPHYVLKPRVYLNDHNEPRPLDDLGMKKQDFQMLEKRNIKY
;
A
#
# COMPACT_ATOMS: atom_id res chain seq x y z
N ILE A 1 2.66 13.03 -2.76
CA ILE A 1 2.00 11.72 -2.54
C ILE A 1 0.63 11.95 -1.93
N TYR A 2 -0.34 11.16 -2.39
CA TYR A 2 -1.65 11.04 -1.77
C TYR A 2 -1.92 9.56 -1.48
N THR A 3 -2.35 9.26 -0.28
CA THR A 3 -2.81 7.94 0.14
C THR A 3 -3.81 8.11 1.29
N SER A 4 -4.56 7.06 1.60
CA SER A 4 -5.38 6.98 2.81
C SER A 4 -4.68 6.11 3.85
N ASP A 5 -5.01 6.27 5.11
CA ASP A 5 -4.60 5.40 6.21
C ASP A 5 -5.35 4.06 6.17
N HIS A 6 -6.63 4.07 5.78
CA HIS A 6 -7.49 2.90 5.56
C HIS A 6 -8.57 3.22 4.52
N GLY A 7 -9.28 2.19 4.10
CA GLY A 7 -10.51 2.31 3.33
C GLY A 7 -11.75 2.21 4.24
N GLU A 8 -12.91 2.25 3.63
CA GLU A 8 -14.21 2.19 4.32
C GLU A 8 -15.14 1.18 3.63
N ASP A 9 -15.90 0.45 4.42
CA ASP A 9 -17.07 -0.28 3.93
C ASP A 9 -18.26 0.70 3.82
N ILE A 10 -18.89 0.75 2.67
CA ILE A 10 -20.05 1.60 2.40
C ILE A 10 -21.17 0.80 1.74
N PHE A 11 -21.48 -0.37 2.32
CA PHE A 11 -22.46 -1.32 1.78
C PHE A 11 -22.07 -1.92 0.42
N ASP A 12 -20.78 -2.14 0.20
CA ASP A 12 -20.20 -2.57 -1.08
C ASP A 12 -20.61 -3.99 -1.50
N ASP A 13 -21.03 -4.82 -0.54
CA ASP A 13 -21.42 -6.21 -0.80
C ASP A 13 -22.61 -6.66 0.10
N PRO A 14 -23.13 -7.89 -0.10
CA PRO A 14 -24.28 -8.39 0.66
C PRO A 14 -24.10 -8.50 2.18
N ARG A 15 -22.89 -8.28 2.71
CA ARG A 15 -22.67 -8.24 4.16
C ARG A 15 -23.21 -6.96 4.80
N HIS A 16 -23.46 -5.92 4.00
CA HIS A 16 -23.91 -4.61 4.45
C HIS A 16 -23.04 -4.01 5.56
N LEU A 17 -21.70 -4.21 5.43
CA LEU A 17 -20.75 -3.61 6.36
C LEU A 17 -20.71 -2.08 6.14
N PHE A 18 -20.45 -1.36 7.22
CA PHE A 18 -20.41 0.11 7.19
C PHE A 18 -19.25 0.63 8.06
N LEU A 19 -18.48 1.59 7.53
CA LEU A 19 -17.28 2.17 8.13
C LEU A 19 -16.12 1.17 8.24
N HIS A 20 -15.22 1.44 9.17
CA HIS A 20 -14.08 0.61 9.55
C HIS A 20 -14.19 0.23 11.04
N ALA A 21 -13.11 -0.22 11.64
CA ALA A 21 -13.05 -0.64 13.05
C ALA A 21 -13.81 -1.95 13.35
N SER A 22 -13.97 -2.80 12.35
CA SER A 22 -14.34 -4.19 12.57
C SER A 22 -13.12 -4.97 13.08
N PRO A 23 -13.27 -5.89 14.06
CA PRO A 23 -12.18 -6.79 14.45
C PRO A 23 -11.71 -7.69 13.29
N VAL A 24 -12.53 -7.85 12.25
CA VAL A 24 -12.19 -8.56 11.02
C VAL A 24 -12.27 -7.57 9.85
N PRO A 25 -11.14 -7.17 9.26
CA PRO A 25 -11.15 -6.23 8.17
C PRO A 25 -11.76 -6.86 6.90
N SER A 26 -12.29 -6.00 6.03
CA SER A 26 -12.72 -6.37 4.68
C SER A 26 -11.65 -5.98 3.65
N TYR A 27 -11.79 -6.51 2.42
CA TYR A 27 -11.02 -6.04 1.27
C TYR A 27 -11.13 -4.52 1.09
N TYR A 28 -12.30 -3.93 1.27
CA TYR A 28 -12.56 -2.50 1.05
C TYR A 28 -11.84 -1.60 2.07
N GLN A 29 -11.63 -2.09 3.29
CA GLN A 29 -10.85 -1.37 4.31
C GLN A 29 -9.34 -1.41 4.02
N LEU A 30 -8.85 -2.44 3.34
CA LEU A 30 -7.43 -2.66 3.09
C LEU A 30 -6.95 -2.13 1.74
N HIS A 31 -7.83 -2.02 0.74
CA HIS A 31 -7.49 -1.59 -0.61
C HIS A 31 -7.67 -0.08 -0.76
N ILE A 32 -6.58 0.64 -0.62
CA ILE A 32 -6.54 2.12 -0.62
C ILE A 32 -5.78 2.67 -1.83
N PRO A 33 -6.03 3.92 -2.24
CA PRO A 33 -5.26 4.57 -3.30
C PRO A 33 -3.84 4.91 -2.82
N PHE A 34 -2.88 4.81 -3.75
CA PHE A 34 -1.52 5.29 -3.57
C PHE A 34 -1.10 6.06 -4.82
N LEU A 35 -1.15 7.39 -4.75
CA LEU A 35 -0.92 8.27 -5.89
C LEU A 35 0.37 9.08 -5.70
N ILE A 36 1.20 9.14 -6.74
CA ILE A 36 2.37 10.00 -6.80
C ILE A 36 2.22 10.92 -8.00
N TRP A 37 2.21 12.22 -7.75
CA TRP A 37 2.28 13.24 -8.77
C TRP A 37 3.65 13.91 -8.73
N MET A 38 4.25 14.13 -9.90
CA MET A 38 5.53 14.81 -10.08
C MET A 38 5.37 15.91 -11.11
N SER A 39 5.88 17.12 -10.80
CA SER A 39 5.93 18.23 -11.76
C SER A 39 6.90 17.89 -12.90
N ASP A 40 6.78 18.60 -14.01
CA ASP A 40 7.68 18.44 -15.15
C ASP A 40 9.13 18.74 -14.74
N SER A 41 9.35 19.83 -14.01
CA SER A 41 10.67 20.20 -13.49
C SER A 41 11.26 19.17 -12.55
N TYR A 42 10.43 18.50 -11.72
CA TYR A 42 10.90 17.42 -10.87
C TYR A 42 11.33 16.21 -11.70
N ARG A 43 10.55 15.83 -12.70
CA ARG A 43 10.87 14.71 -13.61
C ARG A 43 12.14 14.96 -14.45
N GLU A 44 12.35 16.20 -14.84
CA GLU A 44 13.58 16.60 -15.53
C GLU A 44 14.81 16.55 -14.63
N THR A 45 14.65 16.90 -13.34
CA THR A 45 15.74 16.91 -12.37
C THR A 45 16.06 15.51 -11.82
N TYR A 46 15.03 14.65 -11.65
CA TYR A 46 15.13 13.30 -11.08
C TYR A 46 14.44 12.27 -12.00
N PRO A 47 14.94 12.09 -13.23
CA PRO A 47 14.32 11.17 -14.18
C PRO A 47 14.27 9.73 -13.68
N GLU A 48 15.27 9.32 -12.89
CA GLU A 48 15.32 7.98 -12.28
C GLU A 48 14.14 7.70 -11.35
N HIS A 49 13.62 8.70 -10.62
CA HIS A 49 12.43 8.54 -9.79
C HIS A 49 11.18 8.31 -10.64
N TRP A 50 11.06 9.04 -11.75
CA TRP A 50 9.96 8.88 -12.70
C TRP A 50 9.97 7.50 -13.38
N GLU A 51 11.14 7.05 -13.82
CA GLU A 51 11.33 5.74 -14.42
C GLU A 51 10.97 4.62 -13.43
N ALA A 52 11.46 4.72 -12.19
CA ALA A 52 11.18 3.75 -11.14
C ALA A 52 9.68 3.68 -10.80
N VAL A 53 9.01 4.82 -10.59
CA VAL A 53 7.55 4.86 -10.32
C VAL A 53 6.78 4.25 -11.49
N THR A 54 7.16 4.56 -12.73
CA THR A 54 6.52 4.02 -13.93
C THR A 54 6.67 2.51 -14.02
N ALA A 55 7.86 1.97 -13.68
CA ALA A 55 8.10 0.53 -13.64
C ALA A 55 7.38 -0.17 -12.48
N ASN A 56 7.19 0.52 -11.36
CA ASN A 56 6.60 -0.05 -10.15
C ASN A 56 5.07 0.12 -10.05
N LYS A 57 4.45 0.95 -10.89
CA LYS A 57 3.00 1.31 -10.80
C LYS A 57 2.04 0.11 -10.87
N GLU A 58 2.43 -0.96 -11.55
CA GLU A 58 1.61 -2.16 -11.67
C GLU A 58 1.85 -3.18 -10.53
N LYS A 59 2.80 -2.87 -9.65
CA LYS A 59 3.02 -3.69 -8.45
C LYS A 59 1.99 -3.33 -7.38
N ASN A 60 1.46 -4.32 -6.71
CA ASN A 60 0.53 -4.12 -5.60
C ASN A 60 1.30 -3.64 -4.36
N ILE A 61 1.45 -2.33 -4.24
CA ILE A 61 2.26 -1.69 -3.21
C ILE A 61 1.58 -1.80 -1.84
N SER A 62 2.36 -2.08 -0.80
CA SER A 62 1.91 -1.97 0.58
C SER A 62 2.26 -0.58 1.12
N SER A 63 1.26 0.27 1.35
CA SER A 63 1.48 1.64 1.81
C SER A 63 2.19 1.69 3.16
N SER A 64 1.87 0.78 4.07
CA SER A 64 2.48 0.71 5.41
C SER A 64 4.00 0.55 5.38
N SER A 65 4.54 -0.19 4.41
CA SER A 65 5.99 -0.38 4.26
C SER A 65 6.64 0.63 3.32
N SER A 66 5.88 1.19 2.36
CA SER A 66 6.45 1.97 1.26
C SER A 66 6.29 3.49 1.41
N PHE A 67 5.30 3.96 2.17
CA PHE A 67 5.02 5.39 2.28
C PHE A 67 6.22 6.16 2.83
N PHE A 68 6.73 5.77 3.99
CA PHE A 68 7.83 6.47 4.65
C PHE A 68 9.13 6.44 3.83
N PRO A 69 9.63 5.29 3.35
CA PRO A 69 10.83 5.26 2.50
C PRO A 69 10.69 6.10 1.22
N THR A 70 9.51 6.07 0.59
CA THR A 70 9.24 6.85 -0.62
C THR A 70 9.24 8.36 -0.35
N MET A 71 8.68 8.80 0.78
CA MET A 71 8.70 10.20 1.19
C MET A 71 10.13 10.71 1.42
N LEU A 72 10.95 9.91 2.09
CA LEU A 72 12.35 10.27 2.31
C LEU A 72 13.14 10.33 1.01
N ASP A 73 12.89 9.39 0.10
CA ASP A 73 13.57 9.32 -1.19
C ASP A 73 13.21 10.51 -2.08
N LEU A 74 11.93 10.80 -2.24
CA LEU A 74 11.43 11.98 -2.97
C LEU A 74 11.98 13.31 -2.41
N GLY A 75 12.20 13.38 -1.10
CA GLY A 75 12.80 14.53 -0.42
C GLY A 75 14.33 14.55 -0.44
N GLY A 76 14.97 13.55 -1.04
CA GLY A 76 16.45 13.43 -1.06
C GLY A 76 17.07 13.19 0.32
N ILE A 77 16.28 12.70 1.29
CA ILE A 77 16.72 12.50 2.67
C ILE A 77 17.40 11.13 2.82
N LYS A 78 18.68 11.18 3.18
CA LYS A 78 19.48 9.98 3.49
C LYS A 78 19.53 9.74 4.99
N THR A 79 19.10 8.56 5.42
CA THR A 79 19.08 8.17 6.83
C THR A 79 19.23 6.64 6.95
N PRO A 80 19.84 6.11 8.02
CA PRO A 80 19.94 4.67 8.25
C PRO A 80 18.57 4.00 8.48
N TYR A 81 17.52 4.76 8.69
CA TYR A 81 16.15 4.26 8.88
C TYR A 81 15.37 4.11 7.57
N ARG A 82 15.95 4.53 6.43
CA ARG A 82 15.33 4.38 5.11
C ARG A 82 15.70 3.01 4.53
N ASP A 83 14.69 2.22 4.25
CA ASP A 83 14.84 0.99 3.47
C ASP A 83 14.57 1.30 1.99
N ASP A 84 15.63 1.49 1.21
CA ASP A 84 15.54 1.82 -0.21
C ASP A 84 14.79 0.74 -1.02
N SER A 85 14.82 -0.52 -0.58
CA SER A 85 14.07 -1.60 -1.24
C SER A 85 12.55 -1.44 -1.11
N GLN A 86 12.08 -0.58 -0.23
CA GLN A 86 10.67 -0.27 -0.01
C GLN A 86 10.25 1.09 -0.58
N SER A 87 11.18 1.88 -1.15
CA SER A 87 10.81 3.10 -1.87
C SER A 87 10.25 2.77 -3.25
N VAL A 88 9.06 3.28 -3.57
CA VAL A 88 8.44 3.10 -4.90
C VAL A 88 9.20 3.88 -5.99
N THR A 89 9.99 4.87 -5.58
CA THR A 89 10.87 5.64 -6.46
C THR A 89 12.25 5.01 -6.64
N ALA A 90 12.51 3.88 -5.98
CA ALA A 90 13.75 3.13 -6.17
C ALA A 90 13.61 2.06 -7.28
N PRO A 91 14.64 1.87 -8.13
CA PRO A 91 14.59 0.88 -9.22
C PRO A 91 14.49 -0.56 -8.73
N HIS A 92 14.90 -0.82 -7.49
CA HIS A 92 14.94 -2.16 -6.88
C HIS A 92 13.83 -2.36 -5.84
N TYR A 93 12.64 -1.79 -6.08
CA TYR A 93 11.50 -2.00 -5.20
C TYR A 93 11.12 -3.48 -5.08
N VAL A 94 11.04 -3.99 -3.85
CA VAL A 94 10.74 -5.39 -3.53
C VAL A 94 9.43 -5.48 -2.76
N LEU A 95 8.50 -6.30 -3.24
CA LEU A 95 7.29 -6.65 -2.49
C LEU A 95 7.65 -7.56 -1.32
N LYS A 96 7.36 -7.11 -0.11
CA LYS A 96 7.47 -7.92 1.12
C LYS A 96 6.13 -8.59 1.43
N PRO A 97 6.14 -9.69 2.22
CA PRO A 97 4.91 -10.26 2.76
C PRO A 97 4.10 -9.20 3.49
N ARG A 98 2.78 -9.23 3.31
CA ARG A 98 1.88 -8.24 3.91
C ARG A 98 1.59 -8.57 5.34
N VAL A 99 1.70 -7.58 6.20
CA VAL A 99 1.24 -7.63 7.58
C VAL A 99 0.30 -6.47 7.84
N TYR A 100 -0.71 -6.71 8.65
CA TYR A 100 -1.73 -5.73 9.01
C TYR A 100 -1.88 -5.70 10.53
N LEU A 101 -2.30 -4.57 11.04
CA LEU A 101 -2.61 -4.46 12.45
C LEU A 101 -4.00 -5.05 12.72
N ASN A 102 -4.09 -5.96 13.69
CA ASN A 102 -5.36 -6.43 14.21
C ASN A 102 -5.98 -5.38 15.15
N ASP A 103 -7.12 -5.67 15.73
CA ASP A 103 -7.82 -4.81 16.69
C ASP A 103 -7.07 -4.58 18.01
N HIS A 104 -6.01 -5.34 18.25
CA HIS A 104 -5.08 -5.17 19.39
C HIS A 104 -3.79 -4.44 19.00
N ASN A 105 -3.70 -3.87 17.79
CA ASN A 105 -2.51 -3.23 17.24
C ASN A 105 -1.30 -4.18 17.10
N GLU A 106 -1.53 -5.46 16.93
CA GLU A 106 -0.48 -6.44 16.67
C GLU A 106 -0.35 -6.70 15.15
N PRO A 107 0.87 -6.72 14.61
CA PRO A 107 1.07 -7.07 13.21
C PRO A 107 0.79 -8.56 12.99
N ARG A 108 -0.11 -8.86 12.05
CA ARG A 108 -0.51 -10.21 11.68
C ARG A 108 -0.47 -10.41 10.17
N PRO A 109 -0.16 -11.61 9.68
CA PRO A 109 -0.38 -11.98 8.28
C PRO A 109 -1.86 -11.84 7.91
N LEU A 110 -2.15 -11.63 6.64
CA LEU A 110 -3.51 -11.37 6.17
C LEU A 110 -4.48 -12.55 6.42
N ASP A 111 -3.98 -13.76 6.31
CA ASP A 111 -4.73 -15.00 6.56
C ASP A 111 -5.08 -15.21 8.05
N ASP A 112 -4.37 -14.55 8.95
CA ASP A 112 -4.63 -14.58 10.40
C ASP A 112 -5.68 -13.56 10.87
N LEU A 113 -6.14 -12.66 10.00
CA LEU A 113 -7.10 -11.61 10.34
C LEU A 113 -8.57 -12.09 10.34
N GLY A 114 -8.83 -13.33 9.99
CA GLY A 114 -10.19 -13.89 9.94
C GLY A 114 -11.04 -13.35 8.80
N MET A 115 -10.45 -12.73 7.78
CA MET A 115 -11.12 -12.24 6.59
C MET A 115 -11.97 -13.32 5.92
N LYS A 116 -13.01 -12.92 5.24
CA LYS A 116 -13.96 -13.85 4.62
C LYS A 116 -13.49 -14.25 3.21
N LYS A 117 -13.94 -15.40 2.75
CA LYS A 117 -13.61 -15.96 1.44
C LYS A 117 -13.78 -14.95 0.30
N GLN A 118 -14.81 -14.12 0.34
CA GLN A 118 -15.09 -13.11 -0.68
C GLN A 118 -14.02 -12.01 -0.72
N ASP A 119 -13.42 -11.67 0.42
CA ASP A 119 -12.32 -10.69 0.48
C ASP A 119 -11.07 -11.23 -0.22
N PHE A 120 -10.73 -12.51 0.02
CA PHE A 120 -9.64 -13.17 -0.70
C PHE A 120 -9.91 -13.29 -2.19
N GLN A 121 -11.15 -13.59 -2.61
CA GLN A 121 -11.54 -13.59 -4.02
C GLN A 121 -11.36 -12.22 -4.67
N MET A 122 -11.59 -11.12 -3.95
CA MET A 122 -11.33 -9.78 -4.45
C MET A 122 -9.83 -9.51 -4.61
N LEU A 123 -8.99 -9.96 -3.66
CA LEU A 123 -7.54 -9.86 -3.76
C LEU A 123 -7.02 -10.65 -4.98
N GLU A 124 -7.45 -11.88 -5.14
CA GLU A 124 -7.09 -12.73 -6.29
C GLU A 124 -7.49 -12.10 -7.63
N LYS A 125 -8.72 -11.58 -7.74
CA LYS A 125 -9.22 -10.88 -8.93
C LYS A 125 -8.37 -9.68 -9.32
N ARG A 126 -7.70 -9.05 -8.36
CA ARG A 126 -6.79 -7.91 -8.53
C ARG A 126 -5.32 -8.32 -8.63
N ASN A 127 -5.03 -9.62 -8.66
CA ASN A 127 -3.66 -10.18 -8.62
C ASN A 127 -2.85 -9.67 -7.42
N ILE A 128 -3.51 -9.39 -6.29
CA ILE A 128 -2.86 -8.97 -5.05
C ILE A 128 -2.40 -10.22 -4.31
N LYS A 129 -1.09 -10.39 -4.17
CA LYS A 129 -0.49 -11.45 -3.35
C LYS A 129 -0.50 -11.04 -1.88
N TYR A 130 -0.79 -11.97 -1.00
CA TYR A 130 -0.88 -11.79 0.44
C TYR A 130 -0.12 -12.87 1.19
#